data_b42c3882abca8f06b417843cb41824cc
#
_entry.id   b42c3882abca8f06b417843cb41824cc
#
_cell.length_a   1.000
_cell.length_b   1.000
_cell.length_c   1.000
_cell.angle_alpha   90.00
_cell.angle_beta   90.00
_cell.angle_gamma   90.00
#
_symmetry.space_group_name_H-M   'P 1'
#
loop_
_entity.id
_entity.type
_entity.pdbx_description
1 polymer ?
#
loop_
_entity_poly.entity_id
_entity_poly.type
_entity_poly.pdbx_seq_one_letter_code
_entity_poly.pdbx_strand_id
1 'polypeptide(L)'
;MSLSDISPRIAGQDKAAATRVYRAILQSIREGALREGDKLPDERTMSVRFEASRGTVRHALAMMEHQGLVVRKVGSGTYLKESAEQVLSATDLPVAAHHENVPTYAEILEGRLLFEPAMMELSARRADEEDFARMRQQLAVVREAERWLAFKEGIYGVHLAIFRATHNRFLIQVFETVINDRRAVDYDGRTGVHGPVSPLVREQAVRELSEIVEALVRRDGKAASRLAEEYFTRILGSLSLYG
;
A
#
# COMPACT_ATOMS: atom_id res chain seq x y z
N MET A 1 -38.26 -2.24 -13.59
CA MET A 1 -36.99 -2.89 -13.21
C MET A 1 -36.17 -1.85 -12.46
N SER A 2 -36.14 -1.95 -11.15
CA SER A 2 -35.54 -0.94 -10.26
C SER A 2 -34.02 -1.19 -10.15
N LEU A 3 -33.24 -0.11 -10.08
CA LEU A 3 -31.76 -0.12 -9.92
C LEU A 3 -31.27 -0.69 -8.59
N SER A 4 -32.16 -1.25 -7.75
CA SER A 4 -31.84 -1.83 -6.43
C SER A 4 -31.40 -3.30 -6.44
N ASP A 5 -31.33 -3.96 -7.60
CA ASP A 5 -31.01 -5.40 -7.71
C ASP A 5 -29.58 -5.71 -8.23
N ILE A 6 -28.67 -4.73 -8.20
CA ILE A 6 -27.26 -5.00 -8.49
C ILE A 6 -26.59 -5.50 -7.23
N SER A 7 -26.58 -6.83 -7.09
CA SER A 7 -26.03 -7.56 -5.94
C SER A 7 -24.55 -7.24 -5.67
N PRO A 8 -24.16 -7.03 -4.40
CA PRO A 8 -22.76 -6.86 -3.97
C PRO A 8 -21.85 -8.06 -4.33
N ARG A 9 -22.44 -9.23 -4.63
CA ARG A 9 -21.73 -10.45 -5.06
C ARG A 9 -20.97 -10.31 -6.37
N ILE A 10 -21.45 -9.49 -7.32
CA ILE A 10 -20.82 -9.34 -8.64
C ILE A 10 -19.52 -8.55 -8.53
N ALA A 11 -19.48 -7.51 -7.71
CA ALA A 11 -18.27 -6.69 -7.51
C ALA A 11 -17.11 -7.46 -6.84
N GLY A 12 -17.41 -8.38 -5.92
CA GLY A 12 -16.39 -9.23 -5.28
C GLY A 12 -15.79 -10.27 -6.22
N GLN A 13 -16.59 -10.85 -7.12
CA GLN A 13 -16.13 -11.84 -8.10
C GLN A 13 -15.25 -11.21 -9.19
N ASP A 14 -15.60 -10.02 -9.69
CA ASP A 14 -14.81 -9.30 -10.68
C ASP A 14 -13.44 -8.89 -10.12
N LYS A 15 -13.36 -8.56 -8.85
CA LYS A 15 -12.11 -8.21 -8.19
C LYS A 15 -11.19 -9.41 -8.02
N ALA A 16 -11.70 -10.53 -7.52
CA ALA A 16 -10.93 -11.78 -7.41
C ALA A 16 -10.41 -12.21 -8.79
N ALA A 17 -11.19 -11.98 -9.84
CA ALA A 17 -10.79 -12.28 -11.22
C ALA A 17 -9.68 -11.33 -11.72
N ALA A 18 -9.72 -10.02 -11.43
CA ALA A 18 -8.66 -9.09 -11.80
C ALA A 18 -7.32 -9.47 -11.16
N THR A 19 -7.36 -9.85 -9.89
CA THR A 19 -6.20 -10.30 -9.16
C THR A 19 -5.65 -11.62 -9.71
N ARG A 20 -6.50 -12.57 -10.13
CA ARG A 20 -6.04 -13.79 -10.82
C ARG A 20 -5.30 -13.49 -12.12
N VAL A 21 -5.84 -12.61 -12.96
CA VAL A 21 -5.20 -12.16 -14.21
C VAL A 21 -3.83 -11.55 -13.92
N TYR A 22 -3.77 -10.58 -13.01
CA TYR A 22 -2.56 -9.89 -12.62
C TYR A 22 -1.46 -10.87 -12.17
N ARG A 23 -1.79 -11.81 -11.29
CA ARG A 23 -0.83 -12.79 -10.76
C ARG A 23 -0.36 -13.81 -11.78
N ALA A 24 -1.25 -14.30 -12.62
CA ALA A 24 -0.87 -15.25 -13.65
C ALA A 24 0.16 -14.63 -14.61
N ILE A 25 0.02 -13.32 -14.91
CA ILE A 25 1.01 -12.62 -15.73
C ILE A 25 2.33 -12.48 -14.95
N LEU A 26 2.30 -12.07 -13.67
CA LEU A 26 3.50 -12.01 -12.83
C LEU A 26 4.21 -13.35 -12.72
N GLN A 27 3.46 -14.43 -12.54
CA GLN A 27 4.01 -15.79 -12.48
C GLN A 27 4.70 -16.16 -13.80
N SER A 28 4.07 -15.85 -14.94
CA SER A 28 4.64 -16.11 -16.26
C SER A 28 5.96 -15.33 -16.50
N ILE A 29 6.08 -14.12 -15.94
CA ILE A 29 7.34 -13.35 -15.99
C ILE A 29 8.40 -14.03 -15.13
N ARG A 30 8.07 -14.40 -13.90
CA ARG A 30 9.01 -15.08 -12.98
C ARG A 30 9.50 -16.43 -13.48
N GLU A 31 8.64 -17.17 -14.16
CA GLU A 31 8.98 -18.46 -14.78
C GLU A 31 9.73 -18.31 -16.11
N GLY A 32 9.95 -17.08 -16.58
CA GLY A 32 10.60 -16.80 -17.87
C GLY A 32 9.75 -17.17 -19.09
N ALA A 33 8.45 -17.45 -18.89
CA ALA A 33 7.49 -17.73 -19.96
C ALA A 33 7.03 -16.45 -20.69
N LEU A 34 7.17 -15.31 -20.04
CA LEU A 34 7.03 -13.97 -20.64
C LEU A 34 8.33 -13.20 -20.39
N ARG A 35 8.92 -12.68 -21.46
CA ARG A 35 10.18 -11.92 -21.43
C ARG A 35 9.95 -10.46 -21.77
N GLU A 36 10.92 -9.64 -21.47
CA GLU A 36 10.93 -8.23 -21.85
C GLU A 36 10.67 -8.04 -23.34
N GLY A 37 9.77 -7.11 -23.66
CA GLY A 37 9.33 -6.86 -25.01
C GLY A 37 8.25 -7.80 -25.57
N ASP A 38 7.92 -8.89 -24.88
CA ASP A 38 6.91 -9.83 -25.33
C ASP A 38 5.52 -9.19 -25.34
N LYS A 39 4.74 -9.54 -26.36
CA LYS A 39 3.35 -9.14 -26.46
C LYS A 39 2.47 -10.03 -25.59
N LEU A 40 1.70 -9.43 -24.71
CA LEU A 40 0.70 -10.14 -23.93
C LEU A 40 -0.47 -10.59 -24.82
N PRO A 41 -1.17 -11.70 -24.47
CA PRO A 41 -2.41 -12.07 -25.13
C PRO A 41 -3.42 -10.91 -25.08
N ASP A 42 -4.29 -10.82 -26.09
CA ASP A 42 -5.31 -9.78 -26.13
C ASP A 42 -6.36 -9.93 -25.00
N GLU A 43 -7.08 -8.85 -24.71
CA GLU A 43 -8.09 -8.81 -23.63
C GLU A 43 -9.18 -9.88 -23.80
N ARG A 44 -9.49 -10.27 -25.03
CA ARG A 44 -10.48 -11.32 -25.33
C ARG A 44 -9.95 -12.70 -24.94
N THR A 45 -8.74 -13.01 -25.36
CA THR A 45 -8.06 -14.27 -25.03
C THR A 45 -7.90 -14.43 -23.53
N MET A 46 -7.45 -13.37 -22.83
CA MET A 46 -7.31 -13.38 -21.38
C MET A 46 -8.67 -13.49 -20.68
N SER A 47 -9.71 -12.83 -21.19
CA SER A 47 -11.08 -12.92 -20.64
C SER A 47 -11.59 -14.36 -20.63
N VAL A 48 -11.36 -15.10 -21.72
CA VAL A 48 -11.73 -16.53 -21.80
C VAL A 48 -10.86 -17.37 -20.89
N ARG A 49 -9.53 -17.19 -20.92
CA ARG A 49 -8.57 -18.00 -20.17
C ARG A 49 -8.77 -17.89 -18.65
N PHE A 50 -9.12 -16.69 -18.17
CA PHE A 50 -9.26 -16.41 -16.73
C PHE A 50 -10.71 -16.37 -16.24
N GLU A 51 -11.66 -16.71 -17.09
CA GLU A 51 -13.10 -16.65 -16.79
C GLU A 51 -13.48 -15.30 -16.15
N ALA A 52 -13.00 -14.22 -16.77
CA ALA A 52 -13.15 -12.85 -16.28
C ALA A 52 -13.79 -11.95 -17.34
N SER A 53 -14.49 -10.89 -16.94
CA SER A 53 -15.01 -9.91 -17.89
C SER A 53 -13.86 -9.18 -18.59
N ARG A 54 -14.06 -8.67 -19.81
CA ARG A 54 -13.05 -7.84 -20.50
C ARG A 54 -12.71 -6.58 -19.71
N GLY A 55 -13.70 -6.02 -18.97
CA GLY A 55 -13.49 -4.89 -18.08
C GLY A 55 -12.52 -5.23 -16.94
N THR A 56 -12.68 -6.42 -16.36
CA THR A 56 -11.81 -6.95 -15.30
C THR A 56 -10.37 -7.16 -15.79
N VAL A 57 -10.21 -7.74 -17.00
CA VAL A 57 -8.89 -7.92 -17.63
C VAL A 57 -8.24 -6.55 -17.89
N ARG A 58 -9.01 -5.61 -18.45
CA ARG A 58 -8.52 -4.25 -18.71
C ARG A 58 -8.08 -3.53 -17.46
N HIS A 59 -8.79 -3.74 -16.35
CA HIS A 59 -8.42 -3.20 -15.05
C HIS A 59 -7.09 -3.79 -14.55
N ALA A 60 -6.92 -5.11 -14.62
CA ALA A 60 -5.66 -5.77 -14.26
C ALA A 60 -4.47 -5.24 -15.09
N LEU A 61 -4.64 -5.10 -16.40
CA LEU A 61 -3.61 -4.55 -17.28
C LEU A 61 -3.30 -3.06 -16.99
N ALA A 62 -4.32 -2.27 -16.63
CA ALA A 62 -4.11 -0.87 -16.24
C ALA A 62 -3.31 -0.75 -14.94
N MET A 63 -3.53 -1.65 -13.98
CA MET A 63 -2.70 -1.74 -12.76
C MET A 63 -1.24 -2.05 -13.10
N MET A 64 -0.99 -3.03 -13.98
CA MET A 64 0.37 -3.40 -14.41
C MET A 64 1.06 -2.27 -15.19
N GLU A 65 0.32 -1.53 -16.00
CA GLU A 65 0.83 -0.37 -16.73
C GLU A 65 1.23 0.76 -15.78
N HIS A 66 0.41 1.00 -14.76
CA HIS A 66 0.71 1.98 -13.71
C HIS A 66 1.97 1.63 -12.91
N GLN A 67 2.19 0.34 -12.67
CA GLN A 67 3.39 -0.17 -11.99
C GLN A 67 4.62 -0.23 -12.90
N GLY A 68 4.48 0.17 -14.16
CA GLY A 68 5.58 0.16 -15.10
C GLY A 68 5.98 -1.23 -15.61
N LEU A 69 5.16 -2.26 -15.38
CA LEU A 69 5.41 -3.63 -15.83
C LEU A 69 5.04 -3.84 -17.30
N VAL A 70 4.03 -3.15 -17.79
CA VAL A 70 3.58 -3.25 -19.18
C VAL A 70 3.42 -1.87 -19.81
N VAL A 71 3.37 -1.84 -21.14
CA VAL A 71 3.06 -0.66 -21.93
C VAL A 71 2.00 -0.99 -22.96
N ARG A 72 1.00 -0.13 -23.11
CA ARG A 72 -0.02 -0.25 -24.17
C ARG A 72 0.40 0.56 -25.39
N LYS A 73 0.42 -0.10 -26.55
CA LYS A 73 0.64 0.55 -27.85
C LYS A 73 -0.68 0.57 -28.60
N VAL A 74 -1.21 1.77 -28.85
CA VAL A 74 -2.50 1.96 -29.53
C VAL A 74 -2.51 1.21 -30.88
N GLY A 75 -3.55 0.40 -31.09
CA GLY A 75 -3.69 -0.43 -32.30
C GLY A 75 -2.77 -1.66 -32.36
N SER A 76 -1.80 -1.81 -31.44
CA SER A 76 -0.81 -2.89 -31.48
C SER A 76 -0.97 -3.91 -30.34
N GLY A 77 -1.40 -3.48 -29.16
CA GLY A 77 -1.63 -4.33 -28.00
C GLY A 77 -0.83 -3.92 -26.77
N THR A 78 -0.73 -4.83 -25.79
CA THR A 78 -0.01 -4.63 -24.54
C THR A 78 1.28 -5.45 -24.58
N TYR A 79 2.38 -4.85 -24.15
CA TYR A 79 3.72 -5.45 -24.18
C TYR A 79 4.36 -5.39 -22.80
N LEU A 80 5.16 -6.41 -22.45
CA LEU A 80 5.98 -6.38 -21.26
C LEU A 80 7.09 -5.33 -21.43
N LYS A 81 7.31 -4.50 -20.39
CA LYS A 81 8.33 -3.44 -20.44
C LYS A 81 9.72 -4.02 -20.21
N GLU A 82 10.74 -3.41 -20.84
CA GLU A 82 12.17 -3.79 -20.68
C GLU A 82 12.70 -3.61 -19.24
N SER A 83 11.98 -2.91 -18.37
CA SER A 83 12.33 -2.76 -16.95
C SER A 83 11.49 -3.66 -16.02
N ALA A 84 10.64 -4.53 -16.57
CA ALA A 84 9.70 -5.31 -15.76
C ALA A 84 10.42 -6.27 -14.80
N GLU A 85 11.49 -6.92 -15.22
CA GLU A 85 12.30 -7.80 -14.35
C GLU A 85 13.02 -7.01 -13.25
N GLN A 86 13.51 -5.81 -13.55
CA GLN A 86 14.13 -4.93 -12.55
C GLN A 86 13.12 -4.41 -11.54
N VAL A 87 11.92 -4.07 -11.99
CA VAL A 87 10.81 -3.67 -11.12
C VAL A 87 10.39 -4.85 -10.23
N LEU A 88 10.34 -6.06 -10.78
CA LEU A 88 10.01 -7.27 -10.00
C LEU A 88 11.12 -7.66 -9.03
N SER A 89 12.39 -7.58 -9.41
CA SER A 89 13.52 -7.89 -8.50
C SER A 89 13.69 -6.83 -7.40
N ALA A 90 13.35 -5.58 -7.67
CA ALA A 90 13.29 -4.55 -6.64
C ALA A 90 12.09 -4.73 -5.68
N THR A 91 11.10 -5.53 -6.11
CA THR A 91 9.90 -5.89 -5.35
C THR A 91 9.95 -7.35 -4.85
N ASP A 92 11.09 -8.02 -4.86
CA ASP A 92 11.27 -9.40 -4.38
C ASP A 92 11.06 -9.51 -2.85
N LEU A 93 9.80 -9.25 -2.47
CA LEU A 93 9.21 -9.83 -1.29
C LEU A 93 8.42 -11.06 -1.74
N PRO A 94 8.49 -12.19 -1.01
CA PRO A 94 7.72 -13.36 -1.35
C PRO A 94 6.24 -12.95 -1.37
N VAL A 95 5.65 -12.89 -2.56
CA VAL A 95 4.19 -12.79 -2.68
C VAL A 95 3.66 -14.12 -2.18
N ALA A 96 3.32 -14.14 -0.91
CA ALA A 96 2.67 -15.26 -0.28
C ALA A 96 1.44 -15.64 -1.13
N ALA A 97 1.48 -16.85 -1.66
CA ALA A 97 0.38 -17.46 -2.38
C ALA A 97 -0.73 -17.83 -1.39
N HIS A 98 -1.55 -16.85 -0.97
CA HIS A 98 -2.75 -17.15 -0.20
C HIS A 98 -3.83 -16.10 -0.45
N HIS A 99 -4.81 -16.44 -1.28
CA HIS A 99 -5.93 -15.57 -1.68
C HIS A 99 -7.15 -15.58 -0.78
N GLU A 100 -7.16 -16.41 0.25
CA GLU A 100 -8.14 -16.32 1.32
C GLU A 100 -7.70 -15.44 2.49
N ASN A 101 -6.43 -14.96 2.49
CA ASN A 101 -5.80 -14.30 3.63
C ASN A 101 -5.08 -12.98 3.30
N VAL A 102 -5.57 -12.15 2.38
CA VAL A 102 -5.08 -10.76 2.35
C VAL A 102 -5.77 -10.02 3.48
N PRO A 103 -5.01 -9.50 4.47
CA PRO A 103 -5.63 -8.82 5.59
C PRO A 103 -6.42 -7.60 5.12
N THR A 104 -7.57 -7.39 5.73
CA THR A 104 -8.38 -6.20 5.52
C THR A 104 -7.68 -4.97 6.08
N TYR A 105 -8.11 -3.79 5.67
CA TYR A 105 -7.58 -2.54 6.23
C TYR A 105 -7.74 -2.47 7.75
N ALA A 106 -8.87 -2.93 8.27
CA ALA A 106 -9.14 -2.98 9.70
C ALA A 106 -8.17 -3.92 10.43
N GLU A 107 -7.96 -5.14 9.93
CA GLU A 107 -7.02 -6.10 10.52
C GLU A 107 -5.57 -5.58 10.52
N ILE A 108 -5.14 -4.89 9.45
CA ILE A 108 -3.82 -4.26 9.43
C ILE A 108 -3.72 -3.17 10.51
N LEU A 109 -4.75 -2.32 10.65
CA LEU A 109 -4.74 -1.26 11.67
C LEU A 109 -4.82 -1.81 13.09
N GLU A 110 -5.60 -2.86 13.33
CA GLU A 110 -5.64 -3.57 14.62
C GLU A 110 -4.25 -4.13 14.98
N GLY A 111 -3.60 -4.80 14.02
CA GLY A 111 -2.23 -5.27 14.21
C GLY A 111 -1.26 -4.12 14.53
N ARG A 112 -1.33 -3.01 13.80
CA ARG A 112 -0.50 -1.83 14.03
C ARG A 112 -0.73 -1.21 15.41
N LEU A 113 -1.98 -1.10 15.84
CA LEU A 113 -2.35 -0.61 17.17
C LEU A 113 -1.73 -1.47 18.30
N LEU A 114 -1.62 -2.79 18.09
CA LEU A 114 -1.05 -3.68 19.09
C LEU A 114 0.46 -3.57 19.23
N PHE A 115 1.21 -3.34 18.17
CA PHE A 115 2.67 -3.39 18.25
C PHE A 115 3.38 -2.04 18.04
N GLU A 116 2.84 -1.10 17.27
CA GLU A 116 3.54 0.18 16.99
C GLU A 116 3.74 1.05 18.24
N PRO A 117 2.76 1.19 19.17
CA PRO A 117 2.99 1.92 20.42
C PRO A 117 4.19 1.43 21.23
N ALA A 118 4.39 0.10 21.30
CA ALA A 118 5.56 -0.48 21.96
C ALA A 118 6.88 -0.13 21.24
N MET A 119 6.86 0.03 19.93
CA MET A 119 8.05 0.43 19.15
C MET A 119 8.44 1.87 19.41
N MET A 120 7.50 2.75 19.75
CA MET A 120 7.80 4.14 20.11
C MET A 120 8.75 4.22 21.31
N GLU A 121 8.52 3.41 22.34
CA GLU A 121 9.41 3.37 23.51
C GLU A 121 10.83 2.90 23.15
N LEU A 122 10.94 1.91 22.27
CA LEU A 122 12.23 1.39 21.83
C LEU A 122 12.97 2.42 20.98
N SER A 123 12.27 3.08 20.04
CA SER A 123 12.82 4.14 19.21
C SER A 123 13.30 5.32 20.04
N ALA A 124 12.51 5.77 21.03
CA ALA A 124 12.90 6.87 21.92
C ALA A 124 14.22 6.60 22.66
N ARG A 125 14.50 5.35 23.03
CA ARG A 125 15.73 4.97 23.69
C ARG A 125 16.95 4.86 22.76
N ARG A 126 16.74 4.52 21.48
CA ARG A 126 17.82 4.14 20.57
C ARG A 126 18.10 5.17 19.47
N ALA A 127 17.12 6.00 19.15
CA ALA A 127 17.23 7.00 18.08
C ALA A 127 18.45 7.90 18.29
N ASP A 128 19.10 8.25 17.21
CA ASP A 128 20.14 9.28 17.14
C ASP A 128 19.63 10.54 16.43
N GLU A 129 20.48 11.55 16.29
CA GLU A 129 20.11 12.82 15.64
C GLU A 129 19.79 12.65 14.14
N GLU A 130 20.42 11.67 13.50
CA GLU A 130 20.15 11.37 12.10
C GLU A 130 18.77 10.72 11.93
N ASP A 131 18.36 9.87 12.87
CA ASP A 131 17.01 9.31 12.91
C ASP A 131 15.95 10.40 13.06
N PHE A 132 16.16 11.34 13.97
CA PHE A 132 15.26 12.48 14.15
C PHE A 132 15.20 13.37 12.91
N ALA A 133 16.33 13.60 12.25
CA ALA A 133 16.35 14.34 10.99
C ALA A 133 15.53 13.63 9.89
N ARG A 134 15.65 12.30 9.78
CA ARG A 134 14.84 11.49 8.85
C ARG A 134 13.34 11.57 9.16
N MET A 135 12.94 11.47 10.43
CA MET A 135 11.53 11.62 10.83
C MET A 135 10.97 12.99 10.42
N ARG A 136 11.71 14.09 10.69
CA ARG A 136 11.30 15.44 10.30
C ARG A 136 11.21 15.61 8.78
N GLN A 137 12.13 15.01 8.03
CA GLN A 137 12.09 15.01 6.56
C GLN A 137 10.82 14.33 6.04
N GLN A 138 10.44 13.19 6.60
CA GLN A 138 9.21 12.49 6.19
C GLN A 138 7.94 13.28 6.59
N LEU A 139 7.94 13.96 7.72
CA LEU A 139 6.85 14.87 8.10
C LEU A 139 6.69 16.03 7.08
N ALA A 140 7.78 16.54 6.54
CA ALA A 140 7.71 17.57 5.49
C ALA A 140 7.03 17.01 4.22
N VAL A 141 7.34 15.77 3.82
CA VAL A 141 6.65 15.10 2.70
C VAL A 141 5.15 15.01 2.93
N VAL A 142 4.71 14.63 4.15
CA VAL A 142 3.27 14.58 4.49
C VAL A 142 2.63 15.98 4.38
N ARG A 143 3.32 17.01 4.87
CA ARG A 143 2.83 18.40 4.88
C ARG A 143 2.64 18.96 3.47
N GLU A 144 3.56 18.65 2.57
CA GLU A 144 3.59 19.17 1.20
C GLU A 144 2.75 18.33 0.22
N ALA A 145 2.27 17.17 0.65
CA ALA A 145 1.52 16.27 -0.21
C ALA A 145 0.17 16.87 -0.63
N GLU A 146 -0.01 17.05 -1.93
CA GLU A 146 -1.27 17.53 -2.53
C GLU A 146 -2.18 16.37 -2.95
N ARG A 147 -1.59 15.22 -3.29
CA ARG A 147 -2.30 14.03 -3.76
C ARG A 147 -2.32 12.95 -2.69
N TRP A 148 -3.43 12.22 -2.65
CA TRP A 148 -3.65 11.16 -1.66
C TRP A 148 -2.52 10.13 -1.59
N LEU A 149 -2.01 9.70 -2.74
CA LEU A 149 -0.92 8.73 -2.81
C LEU A 149 0.36 9.26 -2.16
N ALA A 150 0.80 10.47 -2.54
CA ALA A 150 1.99 11.10 -1.95
C ALA A 150 1.83 11.30 -0.43
N PHE A 151 0.63 11.67 0.00
CA PHE A 151 0.27 11.81 1.41
C PHE A 151 0.42 10.49 2.18
N LYS A 152 -0.11 9.39 1.63
CA LYS A 152 0.00 8.07 2.25
C LYS A 152 1.45 7.57 2.30
N GLU A 153 2.20 7.76 1.22
CA GLU A 153 3.62 7.40 1.19
C GLU A 153 4.44 8.21 2.21
N GLY A 154 4.14 9.49 2.37
CA GLY A 154 4.74 10.31 3.43
C GLY A 154 4.45 9.76 4.84
N ILE A 155 3.20 9.38 5.12
CA ILE A 155 2.81 8.74 6.40
C ILE A 155 3.60 7.45 6.62
N TYR A 156 3.69 6.58 5.60
CA TYR A 156 4.49 5.34 5.70
C TYR A 156 5.96 5.65 5.94
N GLY A 157 6.47 6.68 5.29
CA GLY A 157 7.84 7.15 5.49
C GLY A 157 8.13 7.58 6.93
N VAL A 158 7.20 8.29 7.59
CA VAL A 158 7.33 8.67 9.01
C VAL A 158 7.39 7.43 9.90
N HIS A 159 6.43 6.52 9.76
CA HIS A 159 6.43 5.29 10.56
C HIS A 159 7.68 4.44 10.31
N LEU A 160 8.10 4.29 9.06
CA LEU A 160 9.32 3.54 8.73
C LEU A 160 10.58 4.19 9.34
N ALA A 161 10.66 5.53 9.35
CA ALA A 161 11.77 6.23 9.99
C ALA A 161 11.79 5.95 11.51
N ILE A 162 10.62 5.91 12.16
CA ILE A 162 10.49 5.54 13.58
C ILE A 162 10.96 4.10 13.81
N PHE A 163 10.55 3.15 12.96
CA PHE A 163 10.99 1.77 13.09
C PHE A 163 12.49 1.58 12.85
N ARG A 164 13.06 2.32 11.91
CA ARG A 164 14.52 2.32 11.66
C ARG A 164 15.30 2.83 12.86
N ALA A 165 14.76 3.81 13.57
CA ALA A 165 15.34 4.33 14.82
C ALA A 165 15.35 3.31 15.98
N THR A 166 14.66 2.18 15.85
CA THR A 166 14.83 1.05 16.79
C THR A 166 16.20 0.38 16.65
N HIS A 167 16.90 0.58 15.52
CA HIS A 167 18.15 -0.11 15.15
C HIS A 167 18.04 -1.64 15.26
N ASN A 168 16.82 -2.18 15.08
CA ASN A 168 16.53 -3.61 15.11
C ASN A 168 16.08 -4.09 13.74
N ARG A 169 16.97 -4.79 13.02
CA ARG A 169 16.72 -5.27 11.65
C ARG A 169 15.48 -6.15 11.53
N PHE A 170 15.20 -6.98 12.53
CA PHE A 170 14.02 -7.84 12.51
C PHE A 170 12.73 -7.00 12.56
N LEU A 171 12.63 -6.04 13.46
CA LEU A 171 11.46 -5.16 13.57
C LEU A 171 11.27 -4.32 12.32
N ILE A 172 12.36 -3.84 11.71
CA ILE A 172 12.31 -3.09 10.45
C ILE A 172 11.71 -3.97 9.34
N GLN A 173 12.17 -5.22 9.18
CA GLN A 173 11.65 -6.15 8.18
C GLN A 173 10.17 -6.48 8.40
N VAL A 174 9.76 -6.71 9.65
CA VAL A 174 8.34 -6.93 9.99
C VAL A 174 7.50 -5.72 9.55
N PHE A 175 7.98 -4.51 9.84
CA PHE A 175 7.23 -3.31 9.49
C PHE A 175 7.21 -3.03 7.99
N GLU A 176 8.28 -3.33 7.27
CA GLU A 176 8.30 -3.24 5.80
C GLU A 176 7.26 -4.18 5.16
N THR A 177 7.04 -5.36 5.74
CA THR A 177 5.96 -6.27 5.32
C THR A 177 4.59 -5.62 5.55
N VAL A 178 4.35 -5.04 6.73
CA VAL A 178 3.11 -4.32 7.05
C VAL A 178 2.85 -3.16 6.08
N ILE A 179 3.87 -2.38 5.73
CA ILE A 179 3.73 -1.30 4.75
C ILE A 179 3.37 -1.84 3.37
N ASN A 180 3.97 -2.95 2.94
CA ASN A 180 3.70 -3.53 1.63
C ASN A 180 2.27 -4.08 1.54
N ASP A 181 1.78 -4.76 2.58
CA ASP A 181 0.39 -5.20 2.67
C ASP A 181 -0.56 -3.99 2.64
N ARG A 182 -0.21 -2.94 3.35
CA ARG A 182 -0.98 -1.69 3.38
C ARG A 182 -1.01 -1.00 2.02
N ARG A 183 0.11 -0.92 1.33
CA ARG A 183 0.19 -0.41 -0.03
C ARG A 183 -0.70 -1.22 -0.96
N ALA A 184 -0.66 -2.54 -0.88
CA ALA A 184 -1.51 -3.40 -1.70
C ALA A 184 -3.00 -3.09 -1.52
N VAL A 185 -3.45 -2.79 -0.30
CA VAL A 185 -4.83 -2.37 -0.01
C VAL A 185 -5.11 -0.96 -0.52
N ASP A 186 -4.22 0.00 -0.31
CA ASP A 186 -4.41 1.39 -0.75
C ASP A 186 -4.40 1.53 -2.28
N TYR A 187 -3.56 0.74 -2.99
CA TYR A 187 -3.48 0.75 -4.45
C TYR A 187 -4.59 -0.03 -5.15
N ASP A 188 -5.45 -0.70 -4.41
CA ASP A 188 -6.57 -1.49 -4.95
C ASP A 188 -7.67 -0.66 -5.67
N GLY A 189 -7.49 0.64 -5.80
CA GLY A 189 -8.38 1.52 -6.56
C GLY A 189 -9.72 1.82 -5.89
N ARG A 190 -10.01 1.28 -4.71
CA ARG A 190 -11.27 1.50 -3.98
C ARG A 190 -11.29 2.78 -3.16
N THR A 191 -10.14 3.34 -2.84
CA THR A 191 -10.00 4.42 -1.86
C THR A 191 -9.87 5.82 -2.47
N GLY A 192 -10.16 5.99 -3.77
CA GLY A 192 -10.01 7.31 -4.41
C GLY A 192 -8.55 7.81 -4.44
N VAL A 193 -7.59 6.90 -4.47
CA VAL A 193 -6.13 7.09 -4.30
C VAL A 193 -5.52 8.14 -5.26
N HIS A 194 -6.24 8.54 -6.30
CA HIS A 194 -5.76 9.47 -7.32
C HIS A 194 -6.25 10.90 -7.13
N GLY A 195 -7.10 11.13 -6.13
CA GLY A 195 -7.66 12.45 -5.83
C GLY A 195 -6.72 13.35 -5.02
N PRO A 196 -7.10 14.64 -4.88
CA PRO A 196 -6.45 15.54 -3.94
C PRO A 196 -6.70 15.07 -2.50
N VAL A 197 -5.71 15.28 -1.62
CA VAL A 197 -5.93 15.09 -0.19
C VAL A 197 -6.68 16.29 0.40
N SER A 198 -7.69 16.02 1.23
CA SER A 198 -8.38 17.09 1.95
C SER A 198 -7.39 17.84 2.86
N PRO A 199 -7.34 19.19 2.81
CA PRO A 199 -6.50 19.98 3.70
C PRO A 199 -6.70 19.63 5.18
N LEU A 200 -7.95 19.44 5.62
CA LEU A 200 -8.26 19.07 7.01
C LEU A 200 -7.65 17.72 7.41
N VAL A 201 -7.75 16.72 6.54
CA VAL A 201 -7.19 15.38 6.78
C VAL A 201 -5.66 15.47 6.86
N ARG A 202 -5.04 16.23 5.95
CA ARG A 202 -3.60 16.42 5.93
C ARG A 202 -3.10 17.16 7.18
N GLU A 203 -3.73 18.27 7.54
CA GLU A 203 -3.38 19.06 8.72
C GLU A 203 -3.50 18.25 10.01
N GLN A 204 -4.56 17.47 10.13
CA GLN A 204 -4.75 16.58 11.28
C GLN A 204 -3.65 15.53 11.37
N ALA A 205 -3.34 14.84 10.26
CA ALA A 205 -2.28 13.84 10.24
C ALA A 205 -0.90 14.46 10.54
N VAL A 206 -0.60 15.64 9.98
CA VAL A 206 0.66 16.35 10.25
C VAL A 206 0.77 16.70 11.73
N ARG A 207 -0.29 17.20 12.35
CA ARG A 207 -0.31 17.53 13.79
C ARG A 207 -0.02 16.30 14.64
N GLU A 208 -0.80 15.23 14.46
CA GLU A 208 -0.69 14.01 15.25
C GLU A 208 0.69 13.33 15.11
N LEU A 209 1.17 13.20 13.87
CA LEU A 209 2.50 12.62 13.62
C LEU A 209 3.63 13.53 14.14
N SER A 210 3.46 14.85 14.08
CA SER A 210 4.42 15.78 14.66
C SER A 210 4.49 15.63 16.18
N GLU A 211 3.37 15.49 16.88
CA GLU A 211 3.34 15.27 18.32
C GLU A 211 4.07 13.98 18.73
N ILE A 212 3.89 12.89 17.96
CA ILE A 212 4.63 11.64 18.18
C ILE A 212 6.14 11.87 17.98
N VAL A 213 6.56 12.48 16.87
CA VAL A 213 7.98 12.73 16.58
C VAL A 213 8.60 13.65 17.62
N GLU A 214 7.90 14.69 18.05
CA GLU A 214 8.36 15.60 19.12
C GLU A 214 8.55 14.86 20.46
N ALA A 215 7.65 13.94 20.82
CA ALA A 215 7.81 13.11 22.01
C ALA A 215 9.06 12.19 21.89
N LEU A 216 9.31 11.61 20.70
CA LEU A 216 10.52 10.82 20.45
C LEU A 216 11.80 11.67 20.55
N VAL A 217 11.80 12.87 20.00
CA VAL A 217 12.92 13.83 20.10
C VAL A 217 13.24 14.18 21.57
N ARG A 218 12.21 14.35 22.39
CA ARG A 218 12.38 14.53 23.84
C ARG A 218 12.73 13.24 24.60
N ARG A 219 12.85 12.12 23.87
CA ARG A 219 13.08 10.78 24.44
C ARG A 219 11.98 10.32 25.42
N ASP A 220 10.78 10.89 25.30
CA ASP A 220 9.61 10.48 26.06
C ASP A 220 8.86 9.36 25.33
N GLY A 221 9.40 8.15 25.45
CA GLY A 221 8.84 6.97 24.82
C GLY A 221 7.42 6.64 25.29
N LYS A 222 7.08 6.94 26.55
CA LYS A 222 5.73 6.71 27.08
C LYS A 222 4.71 7.68 26.46
N ALA A 223 5.07 8.94 26.33
CA ALA A 223 4.22 9.90 25.66
C ALA A 223 4.05 9.55 24.16
N ALA A 224 5.13 9.19 23.47
CA ALA A 224 5.08 8.76 22.08
C ALA A 224 4.21 7.51 21.88
N SER A 225 4.31 6.52 22.78
CA SER A 225 3.49 5.30 22.77
C SER A 225 1.99 5.63 22.91
N ARG A 226 1.62 6.45 23.89
CA ARG A 226 0.23 6.88 24.08
C ARG A 226 -0.32 7.65 22.88
N LEU A 227 0.44 8.59 22.33
CA LEU A 227 0.03 9.36 21.15
C LEU A 227 -0.16 8.46 19.92
N ALA A 228 0.68 7.45 19.75
CA ALA A 228 0.52 6.47 18.67
C ALA A 228 -0.74 5.60 18.87
N GLU A 229 -1.04 5.19 20.10
CA GLU A 229 -2.28 4.47 20.44
C GLU A 229 -3.52 5.31 20.14
N GLU A 230 -3.54 6.57 20.53
CA GLU A 230 -4.61 7.53 20.23
C GLU A 230 -4.80 7.72 18.72
N TYR A 231 -3.69 7.86 17.97
CA TYR A 231 -3.69 7.97 16.51
C TYR A 231 -4.35 6.77 15.83
N PHE A 232 -3.93 5.54 16.16
CA PHE A 232 -4.51 4.34 15.55
C PHE A 232 -5.94 4.07 15.99
N THR A 233 -6.27 4.30 17.25
CA THR A 233 -7.63 4.16 17.78
C THR A 233 -8.59 5.09 17.05
N ARG A 234 -8.21 6.33 16.79
CA ARG A 234 -9.02 7.29 16.04
C ARG A 234 -9.25 6.82 14.58
N ILE A 235 -8.20 6.32 13.91
CA ILE A 235 -8.34 5.83 12.53
C ILE A 235 -9.26 4.61 12.48
N LEU A 236 -9.11 3.66 13.39
CA LEU A 236 -10.01 2.50 13.51
C LEU A 236 -11.45 2.92 13.78
N GLY A 237 -11.66 3.86 14.70
CA GLY A 237 -13.00 4.39 15.01
C GLY A 237 -13.65 5.06 13.81
N SER A 238 -12.87 5.71 12.94
CA SER A 238 -13.43 6.32 11.72
C SER A 238 -13.91 5.28 10.70
N LEU A 239 -13.35 4.08 10.68
CA LEU A 239 -13.81 3.00 9.79
C LEU A 239 -15.17 2.44 10.19
N SER A 240 -15.46 2.39 11.49
CA SER A 240 -16.73 1.87 12.01
C SER A 240 -17.93 2.77 11.67
N LEU A 241 -17.68 4.01 11.22
CA LEU A 241 -18.73 4.96 10.80
C LEU A 241 -19.08 4.84 9.32
N TYR A 242 -18.33 4.06 8.53
CA TYR A 242 -18.51 3.87 7.10
C TYR A 242 -18.78 2.40 6.69
N GLY A 243 -18.99 1.50 7.68
CA GLY A 243 -19.31 0.08 7.52
C GLY A 243 -20.79 -0.27 7.57
#